data_a2ce92d2c08ee2d573ff5a3b34062794
#
_entry.id   a2ce92d2c08ee2d573ff5a3b34062794
#
_cell.length_a   1.000
_cell.length_b   1.000
_cell.length_c   1.000
_cell.angle_alpha   90.00
_cell.angle_beta   90.00
_cell.angle_gamma   90.00
#
_symmetry.space_group_name_H-M   'P 1'
#
loop_
_entity.id
_entity.type
_entity.pdbx_description
1 polymer ?
#
loop_
_entity_poly.entity_id
_entity_poly.type
_entity_poly.pdbx_seq_one_letter_code
_entity_poly.pdbx_strand_id
1 'polypeptide(L)'
;MVLYFTGTGNSRYLARRIAEGLEMPLYDLNACIQAGDTAPVQTGCDVVLVTPTYAWRIPRVVSEWLGNTELTGAERIWFVMDCGSEIGNAAKYNQQLAAQKHLRYMGTAQIIMPENYIAMFHAPQAEEARSIVEQAEPALQKALAQVRAGQKFSPLRDTLYDRFMSGPVNPVFYRFFVKADAFRATDACIGCGKCVELCPLNNIRLENGKPVWGKHCTHCMACICDCPKEAVEYGKKSKGKPRYHFEALEKQRTERVTKRILTEEEMSDLSDKLMQVTKGMTITVRYFVEDTAHPEIPAVGNYVTLTGRVESIDPILIC
;
A
#
# COMPACT_ATOMS: atom_id res chain seq x y z
N MET A 1 8.77 -6.80 -13.14
CA MET A 1 8.33 -5.44 -12.78
C MET A 1 7.17 -5.49 -11.80
N VAL A 2 7.13 -4.60 -10.83
CA VAL A 2 5.99 -4.45 -9.92
C VAL A 2 5.17 -3.24 -10.34
N LEU A 3 3.92 -3.46 -10.74
CA LEU A 3 2.95 -2.41 -11.08
C LEU A 3 2.05 -2.17 -9.87
N TYR A 4 1.74 -0.92 -9.53
CA TYR A 4 0.80 -0.68 -8.44
C TYR A 4 -0.16 0.48 -8.72
N PHE A 5 -1.36 0.34 -8.14
CA PHE A 5 -2.33 1.42 -7.99
C PHE A 5 -2.71 1.53 -6.51
N THR A 6 -2.81 2.74 -6.00
CA THR A 6 -3.17 2.98 -4.60
C THR A 6 -4.17 4.11 -4.43
N GLY A 7 -5.03 4.00 -3.42
CA GLY A 7 -5.87 5.09 -2.95
C GLY A 7 -5.22 5.86 -1.82
N THR A 8 -4.94 5.19 -0.71
CA THR A 8 -4.47 5.78 0.55
C THR A 8 -3.15 5.19 1.04
N GLY A 9 -2.33 4.61 0.14
CA GLY A 9 -0.96 4.19 0.41
C GLY A 9 -0.74 2.72 0.71
N ASN A 10 -1.75 1.92 1.11
CA ASN A 10 -1.56 0.51 1.45
C ASN A 10 -0.91 -0.30 0.32
N SER A 11 -1.49 -0.26 -0.87
CA SER A 11 -0.95 -0.99 -2.04
C SER A 11 0.43 -0.48 -2.43
N ARG A 12 0.71 0.82 -2.31
CA ARG A 12 2.03 1.39 -2.56
C ARG A 12 3.08 0.82 -1.59
N TYR A 13 2.73 0.74 -0.31
CA TYR A 13 3.61 0.11 0.68
C TYR A 13 3.92 -1.35 0.32
N LEU A 14 2.89 -2.16 0.05
CA LEU A 14 3.08 -3.56 -0.33
C LEU A 14 3.92 -3.70 -1.61
N ALA A 15 3.64 -2.85 -2.60
CA ALA A 15 4.36 -2.86 -3.87
C ALA A 15 5.85 -2.51 -3.70
N ARG A 16 6.18 -1.50 -2.89
CA ARG A 16 7.57 -1.17 -2.54
C ARG A 16 8.28 -2.34 -1.88
N ARG A 17 7.66 -2.94 -0.86
CA ARG A 17 8.22 -4.10 -0.15
C ARG A 17 8.46 -5.30 -1.09
N ILE A 18 7.55 -5.52 -2.05
CA ILE A 18 7.70 -6.59 -3.06
C ILE A 18 8.80 -6.23 -4.06
N ALA A 19 8.84 -4.99 -4.55
CA ALA A 19 9.84 -4.53 -5.51
C ALA A 19 11.25 -4.62 -4.91
N GLU A 20 11.44 -4.13 -3.70
CA GLU A 20 12.70 -4.23 -2.95
C GLU A 20 13.11 -5.68 -2.71
N GLY A 21 12.18 -6.51 -2.20
CA GLY A 21 12.47 -7.90 -1.91
C GLY A 21 12.75 -8.76 -3.15
N LEU A 22 12.27 -8.38 -4.33
CA LEU A 22 12.50 -9.10 -5.60
C LEU A 22 13.56 -8.40 -6.48
N GLU A 23 14.08 -7.25 -6.07
CA GLU A 23 14.98 -6.41 -6.90
C GLU A 23 14.35 -6.06 -8.25
N MET A 24 13.03 -5.79 -8.24
CA MET A 24 12.26 -5.45 -9.43
C MET A 24 11.98 -3.94 -9.51
N PRO A 25 11.96 -3.35 -10.71
CA PRO A 25 11.52 -1.96 -10.86
C PRO A 25 10.04 -1.79 -10.45
N LEU A 26 9.76 -0.66 -9.81
CA LEU A 26 8.43 -0.25 -9.37
C LEU A 26 7.81 0.71 -10.40
N TYR A 27 6.51 0.53 -10.72
CA TYR A 27 5.82 1.32 -11.73
C TYR A 27 4.46 1.81 -11.21
N ASP A 28 4.26 3.13 -11.24
CA ASP A 28 3.09 3.80 -10.68
C ASP A 28 1.95 3.94 -11.69
N LEU A 29 0.89 3.17 -11.49
CA LEU A 29 -0.31 3.26 -12.33
C LEU A 29 -1.16 4.49 -12.02
N ASN A 30 -1.07 5.09 -10.83
CA ASN A 30 -1.80 6.32 -10.53
C ASN A 30 -1.38 7.45 -11.48
N ALA A 31 -0.08 7.61 -11.70
CA ALA A 31 0.46 8.61 -12.61
C ALA A 31 0.05 8.34 -14.07
N CYS A 32 0.15 7.09 -14.53
CA CYS A 32 -0.23 6.73 -15.90
C CYS A 32 -1.73 6.93 -16.14
N ILE A 33 -2.59 6.49 -15.22
CA ILE A 33 -4.04 6.65 -15.31
C ILE A 33 -4.41 8.13 -15.29
N GLN A 34 -3.76 8.93 -14.44
CA GLN A 34 -3.99 10.37 -14.35
C GLN A 34 -3.57 11.10 -15.64
N ALA A 35 -2.47 10.69 -16.25
CA ALA A 35 -2.00 11.22 -17.53
C ALA A 35 -2.81 10.71 -18.74
N GLY A 36 -3.64 9.67 -18.56
CA GLY A 36 -4.27 8.97 -19.67
C GLY A 36 -3.26 8.20 -20.54
N ASP A 37 -2.10 7.87 -19.97
CA ASP A 37 -1.00 7.21 -20.68
C ASP A 37 -1.24 5.69 -20.73
N THR A 38 -1.38 5.18 -21.95
CA THR A 38 -1.51 3.75 -22.27
C THR A 38 -0.42 3.27 -23.23
N ALA A 39 0.71 4.00 -23.29
CA ALA A 39 1.86 3.59 -24.08
C ALA A 39 2.37 2.20 -23.62
N PRO A 40 2.96 1.41 -24.55
CA PRO A 40 3.55 0.13 -24.18
C PRO A 40 4.58 0.23 -23.07
N VAL A 41 4.49 -0.66 -22.08
CA VAL A 41 5.40 -0.71 -20.92
C VAL A 41 6.35 -1.89 -21.06
N GLN A 42 7.65 -1.63 -21.02
CA GLN A 42 8.68 -2.67 -21.03
C GLN A 42 8.78 -3.29 -19.62
N THR A 43 8.37 -4.55 -19.46
CA THR A 43 8.21 -5.15 -18.14
C THR A 43 9.25 -6.21 -17.78
N GLY A 44 9.79 -6.94 -18.74
CA GLY A 44 10.42 -8.24 -18.49
C GLY A 44 9.38 -9.36 -18.28
N CYS A 45 9.82 -10.61 -18.12
CA CYS A 45 8.93 -11.78 -18.15
C CYS A 45 7.94 -11.86 -16.97
N ASP A 46 8.29 -11.32 -15.82
CA ASP A 46 7.50 -11.41 -14.59
C ASP A 46 6.89 -10.07 -14.22
N VAL A 47 5.57 -10.08 -14.01
CA VAL A 47 4.81 -8.91 -13.57
C VAL A 47 4.08 -9.24 -12.27
N VAL A 48 4.19 -8.35 -11.28
CA VAL A 48 3.39 -8.38 -10.06
C VAL A 48 2.50 -7.14 -10.05
N LEU A 49 1.19 -7.33 -10.07
CA LEU A 49 0.23 -6.22 -9.97
C LEU A 49 -0.30 -6.13 -8.55
N VAL A 50 -0.06 -4.99 -7.90
CA VAL A 50 -0.48 -4.70 -6.52
C VAL A 50 -1.58 -3.65 -6.51
N THR A 51 -2.76 -3.98 -5.98
CA THR A 51 -3.92 -3.08 -6.00
C THR A 51 -4.79 -3.21 -4.75
N PRO A 52 -5.54 -2.18 -4.38
CA PRO A 52 -6.61 -2.31 -3.41
C PRO A 52 -7.78 -3.12 -4.00
N THR A 53 -8.64 -3.58 -3.11
CA THR A 53 -9.90 -4.25 -3.47
C THR A 53 -11.06 -3.25 -3.50
N TYR A 54 -11.66 -3.06 -4.65
CA TYR A 54 -12.87 -2.22 -4.79
C TYR A 54 -14.06 -3.08 -5.21
N ALA A 55 -15.03 -3.18 -4.31
CA ALA A 55 -16.22 -4.00 -4.52
C ALA A 55 -15.89 -5.44 -4.99
N TRP A 56 -15.01 -6.12 -4.24
CA TRP A 56 -14.58 -7.52 -4.45
C TRP A 56 -13.88 -7.80 -5.79
N ARG A 57 -13.24 -6.79 -6.40
CA ARG A 57 -12.38 -6.90 -7.59
C ARG A 57 -11.24 -5.88 -7.52
N ILE A 58 -10.29 -5.97 -8.43
CA ILE A 58 -9.35 -4.86 -8.65
C ILE A 58 -10.11 -3.61 -9.12
N PRO A 59 -9.61 -2.40 -8.89
CA PRO A 59 -10.26 -1.18 -9.36
C PRO A 59 -10.52 -1.21 -10.86
N ARG A 60 -11.70 -0.76 -11.30
CA ARG A 60 -12.06 -0.75 -12.73
C ARG A 60 -11.07 0.04 -13.57
N VAL A 61 -10.60 1.17 -13.06
CA VAL A 61 -9.60 2.02 -13.72
C VAL A 61 -8.29 1.27 -13.99
N VAL A 62 -7.91 0.34 -13.12
CA VAL A 62 -6.72 -0.52 -13.31
C VAL A 62 -7.01 -1.60 -14.35
N SER A 63 -8.18 -2.23 -14.30
CA SER A 63 -8.59 -3.21 -15.32
C SER A 63 -8.66 -2.60 -16.71
N GLU A 64 -9.19 -1.38 -16.81
CA GLU A 64 -9.28 -0.62 -18.07
C GLU A 64 -7.90 -0.22 -18.58
N TRP A 65 -7.05 0.31 -17.71
CA TRP A 65 -5.68 0.65 -18.07
C TRP A 65 -4.92 -0.58 -18.56
N LEU A 66 -4.95 -1.68 -17.82
CA LEU A 66 -4.27 -2.92 -18.19
C LEU A 66 -4.84 -3.49 -19.51
N GLY A 67 -6.15 -3.38 -19.74
CA GLY A 67 -6.79 -3.78 -21.00
C GLY A 67 -6.24 -3.03 -22.20
N ASN A 68 -5.95 -1.74 -22.05
CA ASN A 68 -5.54 -0.82 -23.13
C ASN A 68 -4.01 -0.69 -23.29
N THR A 69 -3.21 -1.15 -22.33
CA THR A 69 -1.75 -1.00 -22.31
C THR A 69 -1.08 -2.33 -22.66
N GLU A 70 -0.14 -2.34 -23.59
CA GLU A 70 0.71 -3.49 -23.85
C GLU A 70 1.80 -3.62 -22.80
N LEU A 71 1.97 -4.82 -22.23
CA LEU A 71 3.07 -5.17 -21.34
C LEU A 71 4.12 -5.95 -22.12
N THR A 72 5.06 -5.23 -22.72
CA THR A 72 6.06 -5.82 -23.62
C THR A 72 7.07 -6.66 -22.84
N GLY A 73 7.22 -7.92 -23.25
CA GLY A 73 8.10 -8.89 -22.61
C GLY A 73 7.46 -9.64 -21.43
N ALA A 74 6.22 -9.30 -21.04
CA ALA A 74 5.53 -10.02 -19.97
C ALA A 74 5.10 -11.43 -20.42
N GLU A 75 5.32 -12.41 -19.57
CA GLU A 75 4.87 -13.80 -19.76
C GLU A 75 3.98 -14.28 -18.62
N ARG A 76 4.26 -13.82 -17.39
CA ARG A 76 3.60 -14.27 -16.16
C ARG A 76 3.12 -13.08 -15.34
N ILE A 77 1.94 -13.22 -14.71
CA ILE A 77 1.40 -12.18 -13.83
C ILE A 77 0.86 -12.77 -12.53
N TRP A 78 1.30 -12.18 -11.41
CA TRP A 78 0.78 -12.36 -10.06
C TRP A 78 -0.05 -11.14 -9.68
N PHE A 79 -1.14 -11.37 -8.95
CA PHE A 79 -1.96 -10.31 -8.38
C PHE A 79 -1.84 -10.32 -6.86
N VAL A 80 -1.48 -9.19 -6.28
CA VAL A 80 -1.49 -8.98 -4.84
C VAL A 80 -2.54 -7.93 -4.53
N MET A 81 -3.57 -8.31 -3.78
CA MET A 81 -4.68 -7.42 -3.47
C MET A 81 -4.75 -7.16 -1.98
N ASP A 82 -4.74 -5.87 -1.59
CA ASP A 82 -5.03 -5.48 -0.22
C ASP A 82 -6.52 -5.21 -0.02
N CYS A 83 -6.99 -5.47 1.20
CA CYS A 83 -8.38 -5.27 1.60
C CYS A 83 -8.49 -5.11 3.13
N GLY A 84 -9.58 -4.52 3.61
CA GLY A 84 -9.88 -4.47 5.04
C GLY A 84 -10.36 -5.82 5.62
N SER A 85 -10.93 -6.69 4.78
CA SER A 85 -11.46 -7.99 5.22
C SER A 85 -11.33 -9.10 4.18
N GLU A 86 -11.92 -8.93 3.01
CA GLU A 86 -12.02 -9.98 1.99
C GLU A 86 -11.96 -9.41 0.57
N ILE A 87 -11.53 -10.24 -0.37
CA ILE A 87 -11.49 -9.90 -1.80
C ILE A 87 -12.55 -10.65 -2.63
N GLY A 88 -13.37 -11.46 -1.98
CA GLY A 88 -14.36 -12.32 -2.64
C GLY A 88 -13.75 -13.22 -3.70
N ASN A 89 -14.43 -13.38 -4.83
CA ASN A 89 -13.91 -14.14 -5.98
C ASN A 89 -13.16 -13.27 -7.00
N ALA A 90 -12.33 -12.32 -6.52
CA ALA A 90 -11.50 -11.49 -7.41
C ALA A 90 -10.55 -12.34 -8.28
N ALA A 91 -10.06 -13.46 -7.75
CA ALA A 91 -9.16 -14.37 -8.45
C ALA A 91 -9.68 -14.81 -9.83
N LYS A 92 -11.00 -15.09 -9.94
CA LYS A 92 -11.65 -15.42 -11.22
C LYS A 92 -11.49 -14.30 -12.26
N TYR A 93 -11.71 -13.06 -11.84
CA TYR A 93 -11.66 -11.90 -12.74
C TYR A 93 -10.23 -11.53 -13.10
N ASN A 94 -9.30 -11.68 -12.17
CA ASN A 94 -7.86 -11.50 -12.41
C ASN A 94 -7.35 -12.55 -13.41
N GLN A 95 -7.79 -13.82 -13.28
CA GLN A 95 -7.46 -14.86 -14.25
C GLN A 95 -8.01 -14.56 -15.65
N GLN A 96 -9.24 -14.06 -15.74
CA GLN A 96 -9.83 -13.63 -17.03
C GLN A 96 -9.04 -12.48 -17.64
N LEU A 97 -8.65 -11.50 -16.84
CA LEU A 97 -7.85 -10.36 -17.29
C LEU A 97 -6.45 -10.80 -17.78
N ALA A 98 -5.80 -11.70 -17.04
CA ALA A 98 -4.52 -12.28 -17.47
C ALA A 98 -4.66 -13.03 -18.81
N ALA A 99 -5.74 -13.81 -19.00
CA ALA A 99 -6.01 -14.50 -20.26
C ALA A 99 -6.25 -13.53 -21.42
N GLN A 100 -6.99 -12.43 -21.20
CA GLN A 100 -7.19 -11.37 -22.21
C GLN A 100 -5.87 -10.71 -22.63
N LYS A 101 -4.90 -10.68 -21.74
CA LYS A 101 -3.54 -10.13 -21.99
C LYS A 101 -2.57 -11.19 -22.50
N HIS A 102 -3.01 -12.42 -22.74
CA HIS A 102 -2.17 -13.56 -23.13
C HIS A 102 -1.05 -13.87 -22.12
N LEU A 103 -1.27 -13.52 -20.85
CA LEU A 103 -0.33 -13.76 -19.75
C LEU A 103 -0.71 -15.01 -18.96
N ARG A 104 0.31 -15.76 -18.55
CA ARG A 104 0.11 -16.89 -17.64
C ARG A 104 -0.26 -16.38 -16.25
N TYR A 105 -1.49 -16.64 -15.82
CA TYR A 105 -1.96 -16.32 -14.48
C TYR A 105 -1.25 -17.14 -13.42
N MET A 106 -0.61 -16.47 -12.48
CA MET A 106 0.18 -17.08 -11.40
C MET A 106 -0.53 -17.00 -10.03
N GLY A 107 -1.79 -16.60 -10.00
CA GLY A 107 -2.61 -16.58 -8.80
C GLY A 107 -2.88 -15.16 -8.28
N THR A 108 -3.72 -15.11 -7.25
CA THR A 108 -4.06 -13.90 -6.52
C THR A 108 -3.79 -14.12 -5.04
N ALA A 109 -2.99 -13.26 -4.42
CA ALA A 109 -2.78 -13.21 -2.97
C ALA A 109 -3.66 -12.12 -2.36
N GLN A 110 -4.23 -12.41 -1.20
CA GLN A 110 -4.96 -11.46 -0.36
C GLN A 110 -4.07 -11.06 0.80
N ILE A 111 -3.98 -9.75 1.07
CA ILE A 111 -3.28 -9.21 2.23
C ILE A 111 -4.23 -8.27 2.97
N ILE A 112 -4.49 -8.55 4.25
CA ILE A 112 -5.32 -7.69 5.08
C ILE A 112 -4.51 -6.45 5.45
N MET A 113 -5.07 -5.28 5.15
CA MET A 113 -4.49 -3.97 5.45
C MET A 113 -5.55 -3.07 6.10
N PRO A 114 -5.15 -1.97 6.76
CA PRO A 114 -6.10 -1.08 7.40
C PRO A 114 -7.20 -0.59 6.46
N GLU A 115 -8.45 -0.63 6.93
CA GLU A 115 -9.61 -0.15 6.18
C GLU A 115 -9.52 1.37 5.95
N ASN A 116 -9.83 1.82 4.75
CA ASN A 116 -9.80 3.23 4.35
C ASN A 116 -11.09 3.72 3.68
N TYR A 117 -12.05 2.84 3.40
CA TYR A 117 -13.29 3.19 2.71
C TYR A 117 -14.30 3.86 3.67
N ILE A 118 -13.93 5.03 4.18
CA ILE A 118 -14.70 5.79 5.18
C ILE A 118 -16.06 6.29 4.70
N ALA A 119 -16.33 6.24 3.40
CA ALA A 119 -17.67 6.48 2.85
C ALA A 119 -18.71 5.45 3.34
N MET A 120 -18.28 4.25 3.77
CA MET A 120 -19.13 3.18 4.32
C MET A 120 -18.66 2.70 5.67
N PHE A 121 -17.37 2.42 5.84
CA PHE A 121 -16.80 1.76 7.02
C PHE A 121 -16.12 2.76 7.95
N HIS A 122 -15.58 2.30 9.05
CA HIS A 122 -14.69 3.05 9.93
C HIS A 122 -13.25 2.68 9.62
N ALA A 123 -12.40 3.67 9.48
CA ALA A 123 -10.97 3.44 9.45
C ALA A 123 -10.46 3.20 10.88
N PRO A 124 -9.44 2.36 11.08
CA PRO A 124 -8.84 2.15 12.39
C PRO A 124 -8.10 3.40 12.86
N GLN A 125 -7.92 3.51 14.17
CA GLN A 125 -7.00 4.48 14.76
C GLN A 125 -5.55 4.09 14.47
N ALA A 126 -4.62 5.03 14.62
CA ALA A 126 -3.22 4.84 14.22
C ALA A 126 -2.55 3.62 14.88
N GLU A 127 -2.88 3.29 16.13
CA GLU A 127 -2.30 2.16 16.85
C GLU A 127 -2.84 0.81 16.35
N GLU A 128 -4.15 0.74 16.14
CA GLU A 128 -4.81 -0.42 15.52
C GLU A 128 -4.32 -0.61 14.08
N ALA A 129 -4.19 0.46 13.30
CA ALA A 129 -3.66 0.40 11.94
C ALA A 129 -2.23 -0.17 11.90
N ARG A 130 -1.37 0.22 12.85
CA ARG A 130 -0.02 -0.36 12.98
C ARG A 130 -0.06 -1.85 13.24
N SER A 131 -0.88 -2.28 14.18
CA SER A 131 -1.05 -3.70 14.50
C SER A 131 -1.50 -4.50 13.28
N ILE A 132 -2.46 -3.97 12.49
CA ILE A 132 -2.91 -4.61 11.24
C ILE A 132 -1.76 -4.74 10.23
N VAL A 133 -0.96 -3.67 10.05
CA VAL A 133 0.20 -3.70 9.14
C VAL A 133 1.25 -4.72 9.60
N GLU A 134 1.51 -4.81 10.90
CA GLU A 134 2.42 -5.82 11.45
C GLU A 134 1.91 -7.25 11.22
N GLN A 135 0.61 -7.47 11.39
CA GLN A 135 -0.03 -8.76 11.14
C GLN A 135 -0.06 -9.14 9.64
N ALA A 136 0.04 -8.18 8.75
CA ALA A 136 0.11 -8.41 7.31
C ALA A 136 1.47 -8.99 6.86
N GLU A 137 2.54 -8.81 7.65
CA GLU A 137 3.91 -9.17 7.28
C GLU A 137 4.08 -10.65 6.90
N PRO A 138 3.55 -11.65 7.63
CA PRO A 138 3.69 -13.05 7.24
C PRO A 138 3.06 -13.36 5.88
N ALA A 139 1.91 -12.76 5.55
CA ALA A 139 1.25 -12.94 4.26
C ALA A 139 2.07 -12.30 3.13
N LEU A 140 2.63 -11.12 3.37
CA LEU A 140 3.52 -10.43 2.44
C LEU A 140 4.78 -11.25 2.17
N GLN A 141 5.46 -11.75 3.20
CA GLN A 141 6.67 -12.57 3.07
C GLN A 141 6.38 -13.88 2.31
N LYS A 142 5.23 -14.51 2.57
CA LYS A 142 4.81 -15.70 1.82
C LYS A 142 4.61 -15.40 0.33
N ALA A 143 3.92 -14.30 0.01
CA ALA A 143 3.71 -13.89 -1.38
C ALA A 143 5.05 -13.62 -2.07
N LEU A 144 5.95 -12.90 -1.41
CA LEU A 144 7.27 -12.58 -1.90
C LEU A 144 8.11 -13.84 -2.19
N ALA A 145 8.13 -14.79 -1.26
CA ALA A 145 8.84 -16.06 -1.44
C ALA A 145 8.29 -16.87 -2.64
N GLN A 146 6.96 -16.90 -2.82
CA GLN A 146 6.34 -17.61 -3.93
C GLN A 146 6.65 -16.96 -5.29
N VAL A 147 6.62 -15.62 -5.39
CA VAL A 147 7.00 -14.92 -6.63
C VAL A 147 8.47 -15.17 -6.94
N ARG A 148 9.37 -15.02 -5.96
CA ARG A 148 10.81 -15.28 -6.13
C ARG A 148 11.10 -16.70 -6.64
N ALA A 149 10.34 -17.68 -6.16
CA ALA A 149 10.46 -19.08 -6.60
C ALA A 149 9.75 -19.36 -7.95
N GLY A 150 9.10 -18.35 -8.57
CA GLY A 150 8.31 -18.54 -9.78
C GLY A 150 7.09 -19.45 -9.57
N GLN A 151 6.61 -19.59 -8.34
CA GLN A 151 5.50 -20.45 -7.95
C GLN A 151 4.16 -19.71 -8.04
N LYS A 152 3.09 -20.46 -8.30
CA LYS A 152 1.73 -19.94 -8.21
C LYS A 152 1.34 -19.67 -6.77
N PHE A 153 0.59 -18.61 -6.55
CA PHE A 153 -0.10 -18.43 -5.28
C PHE A 153 -1.11 -19.55 -5.04
N SER A 154 -1.27 -19.94 -3.76
CA SER A 154 -2.26 -20.93 -3.37
C SER A 154 -3.67 -20.43 -3.73
N PRO A 155 -4.57 -21.31 -4.19
CA PRO A 155 -5.95 -20.95 -4.44
C PRO A 155 -6.61 -20.34 -3.20
N LEU A 156 -7.36 -19.26 -3.41
CA LEU A 156 -8.18 -18.65 -2.37
C LEU A 156 -9.52 -19.39 -2.23
N ARG A 157 -10.16 -19.18 -1.09
CA ARG A 157 -11.52 -19.65 -0.85
C ARG A 157 -12.47 -19.08 -1.93
N ASP A 158 -13.38 -19.91 -2.45
CA ASP A 158 -14.35 -19.54 -3.47
C ASP A 158 -15.74 -20.10 -3.06
N THR A 159 -16.49 -19.29 -2.32
CA THR A 159 -17.83 -19.64 -1.87
C THR A 159 -18.91 -19.09 -2.81
N LEU A 160 -20.15 -19.56 -2.65
CA LEU A 160 -21.28 -18.97 -3.38
C LEU A 160 -21.48 -17.49 -3.02
N TYR A 161 -21.22 -17.11 -1.76
CA TYR A 161 -21.21 -15.71 -1.34
C TYR A 161 -20.18 -14.89 -2.10
N ASP A 162 -18.91 -15.37 -2.19
CA ASP A 162 -17.84 -14.70 -2.88
C ASP A 162 -18.17 -14.49 -4.38
N ARG A 163 -18.77 -15.51 -5.00
CA ARG A 163 -19.23 -15.45 -6.41
C ARG A 163 -20.35 -14.45 -6.59
N PHE A 164 -21.30 -14.39 -5.64
CA PHE A 164 -22.41 -13.44 -5.67
C PHE A 164 -21.92 -12.01 -5.49
N MET A 165 -21.05 -11.74 -4.50
CA MET A 165 -20.53 -10.40 -4.23
C MET A 165 -19.66 -9.88 -5.37
N SER A 166 -18.72 -10.70 -5.85
CA SER A 166 -17.84 -10.30 -6.98
C SER A 166 -18.56 -10.30 -8.33
N GLY A 167 -19.65 -11.05 -8.47
CA GLY A 167 -20.43 -11.17 -9.71
C GLY A 167 -21.51 -10.08 -9.82
N PRO A 168 -22.79 -10.40 -9.54
CA PRO A 168 -23.90 -9.48 -9.77
C PRO A 168 -23.88 -8.25 -8.85
N VAL A 169 -23.36 -8.35 -7.62
CA VAL A 169 -23.31 -7.22 -6.70
C VAL A 169 -22.32 -6.14 -7.14
N ASN A 170 -21.16 -6.52 -7.69
CA ASN A 170 -20.15 -5.55 -8.12
C ASN A 170 -20.69 -4.47 -9.09
N PRO A 171 -21.31 -4.79 -10.24
CA PRO A 171 -21.83 -3.76 -11.14
C PRO A 171 -22.93 -2.92 -10.51
N VAL A 172 -23.81 -3.51 -9.68
CA VAL A 172 -24.86 -2.80 -8.94
C VAL A 172 -24.24 -1.81 -7.96
N PHE A 173 -23.21 -2.26 -7.21
CA PHE A 173 -22.48 -1.39 -6.28
C PHE A 173 -21.88 -0.17 -6.97
N TYR A 174 -21.16 -0.37 -8.10
CA TYR A 174 -20.60 0.73 -8.86
C TYR A 174 -21.66 1.69 -9.38
N ARG A 175 -22.79 1.17 -9.87
CA ARG A 175 -23.89 1.99 -10.41
C ARG A 175 -24.54 2.89 -9.37
N PHE A 176 -24.73 2.40 -8.13
CA PHE A 176 -25.55 3.09 -7.13
C PHE A 176 -24.73 3.73 -6.02
N PHE A 177 -23.55 3.21 -5.69
CA PHE A 177 -22.79 3.64 -4.52
C PHE A 177 -21.50 4.41 -4.86
N VAL A 178 -20.84 4.10 -5.99
CA VAL A 178 -19.60 4.77 -6.38
C VAL A 178 -19.95 6.06 -7.12
N LYS A 179 -20.21 7.13 -6.35
CA LYS A 179 -20.58 8.45 -6.86
C LYS A 179 -19.85 9.57 -6.12
N ALA A 180 -19.44 10.60 -6.86
CA ALA A 180 -18.78 11.76 -6.26
C ALA A 180 -19.73 12.77 -5.62
N ASP A 181 -21.04 12.69 -5.86
CA ASP A 181 -22.03 13.72 -5.55
C ASP A 181 -22.10 14.11 -4.06
N ALA A 182 -21.68 13.19 -3.16
CA ALA A 182 -21.68 13.44 -1.72
C ALA A 182 -20.37 14.06 -1.20
N PHE A 183 -19.30 14.12 -2.02
CA PHE A 183 -18.09 14.81 -1.60
C PHE A 183 -18.29 16.31 -1.54
N ARG A 184 -17.79 16.92 -0.48
CA ARG A 184 -17.82 18.36 -0.28
C ARG A 184 -16.66 18.81 0.59
N ALA A 185 -16.23 20.05 0.41
CA ALA A 185 -15.32 20.71 1.33
C ALA A 185 -16.10 21.43 2.44
N THR A 186 -15.60 21.39 3.65
CA THR A 186 -16.05 22.20 4.79
C THR A 186 -15.33 23.56 4.83
N ASP A 187 -15.70 24.41 5.78
CA ASP A 187 -15.05 25.71 5.98
C ASP A 187 -13.59 25.58 6.41
N ALA A 188 -13.18 24.44 6.96
CA ALA A 188 -11.78 24.14 7.29
C ALA A 188 -10.86 24.02 6.06
N CYS A 189 -11.43 23.98 4.84
CA CYS A 189 -10.66 23.89 3.62
C CYS A 189 -9.84 25.16 3.36
N ILE A 190 -8.53 24.99 3.21
CA ILE A 190 -7.56 26.07 2.93
C ILE A 190 -7.25 26.27 1.45
N GLY A 191 -7.91 25.54 0.55
CA GLY A 191 -7.70 25.66 -0.90
C GLY A 191 -6.34 25.18 -1.41
N CYS A 192 -5.64 24.30 -0.68
CA CYS A 192 -4.26 23.88 -1.00
C CYS A 192 -4.11 23.06 -2.29
N GLY A 193 -5.21 22.55 -2.86
CA GLY A 193 -5.16 21.76 -4.11
C GLY A 193 -4.73 20.30 -3.97
N LYS A 194 -4.29 19.82 -2.80
CA LYS A 194 -3.79 18.44 -2.64
C LYS A 194 -4.80 17.37 -3.10
N CYS A 195 -6.09 17.57 -2.87
CA CYS A 195 -7.13 16.66 -3.34
C CYS A 195 -7.25 16.62 -4.88
N VAL A 196 -6.91 17.71 -5.57
CA VAL A 196 -6.86 17.78 -7.05
C VAL A 196 -5.67 16.98 -7.55
N GLU A 197 -4.49 17.21 -6.98
CA GLU A 197 -3.23 16.56 -7.31
C GLU A 197 -3.31 15.03 -7.16
N LEU A 198 -3.89 14.56 -6.05
CA LEU A 198 -4.01 13.15 -5.72
C LEU A 198 -5.11 12.40 -6.48
N CYS A 199 -5.96 13.09 -7.24
CA CYS A 199 -7.07 12.44 -7.92
C CYS A 199 -6.59 11.70 -9.18
N PRO A 200 -6.57 10.35 -9.18
CA PRO A 200 -6.04 9.60 -10.33
C PRO A 200 -6.90 9.73 -11.60
N LEU A 201 -8.11 10.30 -11.49
CA LEU A 201 -9.03 10.48 -12.61
C LEU A 201 -9.22 11.96 -12.99
N ASN A 202 -8.41 12.88 -12.45
CA ASN A 202 -8.55 14.32 -12.68
C ASN A 202 -9.99 14.82 -12.44
N ASN A 203 -10.70 14.18 -11.51
CA ASN A 203 -12.13 14.43 -11.28
C ASN A 203 -12.40 15.61 -10.33
N ILE A 204 -11.37 16.30 -9.88
CA ILE A 204 -11.46 17.39 -8.90
C ILE A 204 -10.80 18.63 -9.50
N ARG A 205 -11.44 19.78 -9.38
CA ARG A 205 -10.88 21.09 -9.74
C ARG A 205 -11.12 22.09 -8.63
N LEU A 206 -10.34 23.15 -8.56
CA LEU A 206 -10.60 24.26 -7.64
C LEU A 206 -11.48 25.29 -8.34
N GLU A 207 -12.58 25.67 -7.69
CA GLU A 207 -13.43 26.81 -8.03
C GLU A 207 -13.49 27.75 -6.84
N ASN A 208 -13.10 29.00 -7.03
CA ASN A 208 -13.02 30.00 -5.96
C ASN A 208 -12.26 29.50 -4.71
N GLY A 209 -11.16 28.75 -4.92
CA GLY A 209 -10.33 28.22 -3.84
C GLY A 209 -10.93 27.01 -3.11
N LYS A 210 -12.04 26.44 -3.58
CA LYS A 210 -12.66 25.24 -3.00
C LYS A 210 -12.69 24.10 -4.02
N PRO A 211 -12.49 22.84 -3.60
CA PRO A 211 -12.56 21.70 -4.51
C PRO A 211 -14.01 21.40 -4.91
N VAL A 212 -14.19 21.13 -6.20
CA VAL A 212 -15.45 20.68 -6.80
C VAL A 212 -15.20 19.34 -7.51
N TRP A 213 -16.05 18.37 -7.25
CA TRP A 213 -15.94 17.01 -7.80
C TRP A 213 -16.80 16.86 -9.06
N GLY A 214 -16.23 16.28 -10.11
CA GLY A 214 -16.95 15.83 -11.29
C GLY A 214 -17.63 14.48 -11.06
N LYS A 215 -18.05 13.82 -12.16
CA LYS A 215 -18.83 12.58 -12.12
C LYS A 215 -17.96 11.31 -12.22
N HIS A 216 -16.69 11.46 -12.60
CA HIS A 216 -15.75 10.36 -12.79
C HIS A 216 -15.01 10.06 -11.47
N CYS A 217 -15.57 9.22 -10.60
CA CYS A 217 -14.96 8.87 -9.34
C CYS A 217 -14.86 7.36 -9.19
N THR A 218 -13.70 6.88 -8.71
CA THR A 218 -13.49 5.46 -8.37
C THR A 218 -13.58 5.18 -6.87
N HIS A 219 -13.92 6.19 -6.04
CA HIS A 219 -13.98 6.08 -4.58
C HIS A 219 -12.67 5.58 -3.94
N CYS A 220 -11.52 6.02 -4.45
CA CYS A 220 -10.22 5.67 -3.90
C CYS A 220 -9.93 6.28 -2.52
N MET A 221 -10.73 7.21 -2.05
CA MET A 221 -10.62 7.93 -0.77
C MET A 221 -9.35 8.81 -0.61
N ALA A 222 -8.47 8.92 -1.60
CA ALA A 222 -7.28 9.75 -1.49
C ALA A 222 -7.60 11.20 -1.11
N CYS A 223 -8.54 11.84 -1.80
CA CYS A 223 -8.89 13.24 -1.57
C CYS A 223 -9.42 13.53 -0.15
N ILE A 224 -10.07 12.56 0.50
CA ILE A 224 -10.64 12.73 1.83
C ILE A 224 -9.67 12.29 2.94
N CYS A 225 -8.92 11.21 2.73
CA CYS A 225 -8.00 10.68 3.73
C CYS A 225 -6.69 11.48 3.82
N ASP A 226 -6.18 11.98 2.67
CA ASP A 226 -4.94 12.75 2.61
C ASP A 226 -5.13 14.27 2.76
N CYS A 227 -6.35 14.73 3.08
CA CYS A 227 -6.60 16.15 3.29
C CYS A 227 -5.90 16.65 4.56
N PRO A 228 -4.93 17.60 4.49
CA PRO A 228 -4.14 18.03 5.64
C PRO A 228 -4.95 18.78 6.71
N LYS A 229 -6.17 19.18 6.38
CA LYS A 229 -7.12 19.84 7.30
C LYS A 229 -8.36 18.99 7.56
N GLU A 230 -8.38 17.73 7.11
CA GLU A 230 -9.54 16.85 7.18
C GLU A 230 -10.85 17.55 6.72
N ALA A 231 -10.70 18.48 5.79
CA ALA A 231 -11.78 19.37 5.35
C ALA A 231 -12.68 18.76 4.29
N VAL A 232 -12.36 17.58 3.78
CA VAL A 232 -13.19 16.87 2.80
C VAL A 232 -14.11 15.90 3.52
N GLU A 233 -15.40 15.92 3.19
CA GLU A 233 -16.41 15.02 3.73
C GLU A 233 -17.20 14.31 2.63
N TYR A 234 -17.65 13.10 2.91
CA TYR A 234 -18.60 12.35 2.08
C TYR A 234 -19.99 12.37 2.71
N GLY A 235 -20.70 13.45 2.49
CA GLY A 235 -21.99 13.73 3.12
C GLY A 235 -21.88 13.75 4.64
N LYS A 236 -22.77 12.98 5.31
CA LYS A 236 -22.74 12.79 6.77
C LYS A 236 -21.99 11.51 7.16
N LYS A 237 -21.64 10.67 6.17
CA LYS A 237 -21.13 9.29 6.42
C LYS A 237 -19.70 9.26 6.91
N SER A 238 -18.88 10.24 6.56
CA SER A 238 -17.47 10.31 6.94
C SER A 238 -17.22 11.21 8.17
N LYS A 239 -18.23 11.94 8.61
CA LYS A 239 -18.08 12.89 9.73
C LYS A 239 -17.61 12.19 11.01
N GLY A 240 -16.52 12.70 11.59
CA GLY A 240 -15.96 12.18 12.83
C GLY A 240 -15.24 10.82 12.71
N LYS A 241 -15.08 10.29 11.50
CA LYS A 241 -14.28 9.09 11.26
C LYS A 241 -12.80 9.43 11.12
N PRO A 242 -11.89 8.56 11.58
CA PRO A 242 -10.45 8.71 11.36
C PRO A 242 -10.11 8.83 9.87
N ARG A 243 -9.08 9.61 9.54
CA ARG A 243 -8.56 9.78 8.19
C ARG A 243 -7.28 8.97 8.04
N TYR A 244 -7.45 7.70 7.69
CA TYR A 244 -6.31 6.81 7.53
C TYR A 244 -5.69 6.97 6.13
N HIS A 245 -4.39 7.24 6.10
CA HIS A 245 -3.53 7.02 4.95
C HIS A 245 -2.16 6.54 5.43
N PHE A 246 -1.52 5.69 4.65
CA PHE A 246 -0.35 4.93 5.11
C PHE A 246 0.83 5.84 5.48
N GLU A 247 1.05 6.92 4.74
CA GLU A 247 2.16 7.85 4.96
C GLU A 247 2.08 8.56 6.32
N ALA A 248 0.88 8.88 6.80
CA ALA A 248 0.72 9.46 8.13
C ALA A 248 1.12 8.45 9.22
N LEU A 249 0.85 7.15 8.99
CA LEU A 249 1.25 6.09 9.90
C LEU A 249 2.79 5.95 9.96
N GLU A 250 3.45 5.99 8.79
CA GLU A 250 4.92 5.95 8.70
C GLU A 250 5.56 7.17 9.35
N LYS A 251 5.06 8.37 9.07
CA LYS A 251 5.56 9.61 9.66
C LYS A 251 5.50 9.58 11.19
N GLN A 252 4.36 9.14 11.76
CA GLN A 252 4.22 8.99 13.21
C GLN A 252 5.20 7.93 13.78
N ARG A 253 5.51 6.88 13.04
CA ARG A 253 6.49 5.87 13.41
C ARG A 253 7.89 6.47 13.47
N THR A 254 8.28 7.21 12.44
CA THR A 254 9.57 7.90 12.37
C THR A 254 9.71 8.93 13.48
N GLU A 255 8.68 9.75 13.74
CA GLU A 255 8.67 10.73 14.82
C GLU A 255 8.79 10.08 16.21
N ARG A 256 8.19 8.91 16.43
CA ARG A 256 8.34 8.16 17.68
C ARG A 256 9.74 7.58 17.84
N VAL A 257 10.34 7.07 16.77
CA VAL A 257 11.71 6.52 16.79
C VAL A 257 12.72 7.65 17.03
N THR A 258 12.57 8.78 16.38
CA THR A 258 13.47 9.95 16.56
C THR A 258 13.29 10.65 17.92
N LYS A 259 12.11 10.53 18.55
CA LYS A 259 11.86 11.09 19.89
C LYS A 259 12.21 10.15 21.04
N ARG A 260 12.48 8.88 20.76
CA ARG A 260 12.94 7.94 21.78
C ARG A 260 14.45 8.13 21.97
N ILE A 261 14.82 9.20 22.65
CA ILE A 261 16.14 9.31 23.27
C ILE A 261 16.13 8.28 24.39
N LEU A 262 17.12 7.37 24.41
CA LEU A 262 17.30 6.44 25.52
C LEU A 262 17.49 7.26 26.80
N THR A 263 16.81 6.87 27.87
CA THR A 263 17.02 7.45 29.16
C THR A 263 18.44 7.11 29.66
N GLU A 264 18.97 7.87 30.63
CA GLU A 264 20.28 7.55 31.22
C GLU A 264 20.32 6.12 31.76
N GLU A 265 19.21 5.64 32.35
CA GLU A 265 19.07 4.27 32.84
C GLU A 265 19.09 3.22 31.72
N GLU A 266 18.41 3.47 30.59
CA GLU A 266 18.43 2.59 29.42
C GLU A 266 19.82 2.58 28.74
N MET A 267 20.54 3.71 28.73
CA MET A 267 21.91 3.80 28.23
C MET A 267 22.87 3.04 29.12
N SER A 268 22.70 3.11 30.46
CA SER A 268 23.48 2.33 31.41
C SER A 268 23.24 0.83 31.25
N ASP A 269 21.99 0.38 31.16
CA ASP A 269 21.63 -1.03 30.93
C ASP A 269 22.18 -1.57 29.61
N LEU A 270 22.13 -0.76 28.54
CA LEU A 270 22.74 -1.12 27.26
C LEU A 270 24.25 -1.24 27.34
N SER A 271 24.90 -0.32 28.05
CA SER A 271 26.35 -0.34 28.32
C SER A 271 26.74 -1.59 29.09
N ASP A 272 26.02 -1.93 30.17
CA ASP A 272 26.26 -3.13 30.96
C ASP A 272 26.09 -4.43 30.17
N LYS A 273 25.10 -4.48 29.29
CA LYS A 273 24.91 -5.62 28.37
C LYS A 273 26.03 -5.73 27.33
N LEU A 274 26.52 -4.60 26.80
CA LEU A 274 27.65 -4.59 25.89
C LEU A 274 28.95 -5.02 26.55
N MET A 275 29.15 -4.65 27.82
CA MET A 275 30.33 -5.08 28.62
C MET A 275 30.36 -6.59 28.87
N GLN A 276 29.24 -7.29 28.77
CA GLN A 276 29.16 -8.76 28.93
C GLN A 276 29.48 -9.52 27.62
N VAL A 277 29.65 -8.81 26.51
CA VAL A 277 29.99 -9.44 25.22
C VAL A 277 31.45 -9.88 25.24
N THR A 278 31.70 -11.15 24.98
CA THR A 278 33.06 -11.70 24.96
C THR A 278 33.38 -12.31 23.59
N LYS A 279 34.66 -12.40 23.29
CA LYS A 279 35.13 -13.06 22.07
C LYS A 279 34.59 -14.49 21.96
N GLY A 280 34.05 -14.83 20.83
CA GLY A 280 33.46 -16.15 20.54
C GLY A 280 31.96 -16.24 20.77
N MET A 281 31.32 -15.24 21.40
CA MET A 281 29.86 -15.19 21.50
C MET A 281 29.22 -14.94 20.15
N THR A 282 28.04 -15.52 19.93
CA THR A 282 27.18 -15.16 18.81
C THR A 282 26.19 -14.10 19.28
N ILE A 283 26.23 -12.93 18.67
CA ILE A 283 25.31 -11.82 18.97
C ILE A 283 24.46 -11.50 17.77
N THR A 284 23.26 -11.05 18.03
CA THR A 284 22.35 -10.51 17.02
C THR A 284 22.10 -9.05 17.32
N VAL A 285 22.51 -8.17 16.43
CA VAL A 285 22.29 -6.73 16.55
C VAL A 285 21.26 -6.31 15.51
N ARG A 286 20.25 -5.58 15.95
CA ARG A 286 19.28 -4.95 15.08
C ARG A 286 19.44 -3.43 15.20
N TYR A 287 19.84 -2.79 14.14
CA TYR A 287 20.04 -1.35 14.12
C TYR A 287 19.37 -0.70 12.90
N PHE A 288 19.10 0.57 13.03
CA PHE A 288 18.52 1.38 11.98
C PHE A 288 19.64 1.94 11.10
N VAL A 289 19.52 1.75 9.79
CA VAL A 289 20.41 2.36 8.81
C VAL A 289 19.66 3.46 8.10
N GLU A 290 20.12 4.69 8.25
CA GLU A 290 19.65 5.81 7.44
C GLU A 290 20.05 5.59 5.98
N ASP A 291 19.09 5.69 5.05
CA ASP A 291 19.39 5.70 3.63
C ASP A 291 19.90 7.10 3.26
N THR A 292 21.23 7.26 3.25
CA THR A 292 21.89 8.52 2.88
C THR A 292 21.87 8.81 1.38
N ALA A 293 21.47 7.84 0.54
CA ALA A 293 21.38 8.01 -0.90
C ALA A 293 20.09 8.70 -1.36
N HIS A 294 19.04 8.66 -0.52
CA HIS A 294 17.74 9.25 -0.83
C HIS A 294 17.17 10.00 0.39
N PRO A 295 17.76 11.13 0.78
CA PRO A 295 17.37 11.89 1.97
C PRO A 295 15.95 12.47 1.90
N GLU A 296 15.36 12.58 0.71
CA GLU A 296 13.99 13.03 0.46
C GLU A 296 12.93 11.92 0.66
N ILE A 297 13.35 10.66 0.73
CA ILE A 297 12.46 9.54 1.04
C ILE A 297 12.53 9.33 2.55
N PRO A 298 11.45 9.62 3.31
CA PRO A 298 11.44 9.29 4.74
C PRO A 298 11.78 7.81 4.87
N ALA A 299 12.86 7.51 5.57
CA ALA A 299 13.41 6.17 5.70
C ALA A 299 12.31 5.20 6.13
N VAL A 300 11.83 4.40 5.20
CA VAL A 300 11.12 3.17 5.50
C VAL A 300 12.15 2.36 6.27
N GLY A 301 11.95 2.17 7.58
CA GLY A 301 12.97 1.75 8.50
C GLY A 301 13.73 0.54 8.03
N ASN A 302 14.90 0.75 7.50
CA ASN A 302 15.85 -0.28 7.17
C ASN A 302 16.49 -0.78 8.46
N TYR A 303 15.75 -1.60 9.22
CA TYR A 303 16.34 -2.34 10.30
C TYR A 303 17.16 -3.49 9.71
N VAL A 304 18.46 -3.35 9.80
CA VAL A 304 19.38 -4.43 9.48
C VAL A 304 19.57 -5.28 10.74
N THR A 305 19.35 -6.57 10.61
CA THR A 305 19.67 -7.55 11.66
C THR A 305 20.91 -8.28 11.25
N LEU A 306 21.98 -8.10 11.98
CA LEU A 306 23.23 -8.84 11.81
C LEU A 306 23.37 -9.86 12.93
N THR A 307 23.59 -11.12 12.57
CA THR A 307 23.96 -12.16 13.53
C THR A 307 25.37 -12.62 13.16
N GLY A 308 26.26 -12.51 14.08
CA GLY A 308 27.65 -12.88 13.84
C GLY A 308 28.34 -13.33 15.11
N ARG A 309 29.47 -14.02 14.94
CA ARG A 309 30.35 -14.38 16.02
C ARG A 309 31.33 -13.24 16.29
N VAL A 310 31.50 -12.88 17.54
CA VAL A 310 32.43 -11.84 17.95
C VAL A 310 33.87 -12.34 17.81
N GLU A 311 34.62 -11.79 16.86
CA GLU A 311 36.00 -12.16 16.60
C GLU A 311 37.00 -11.28 17.37
N SER A 312 36.63 -10.01 17.58
CA SER A 312 37.43 -9.05 18.39
C SER A 312 36.51 -8.04 19.05
N ILE A 313 36.95 -7.49 20.15
CA ILE A 313 36.29 -6.39 20.85
C ILE A 313 37.29 -5.25 20.92
N ASP A 314 36.95 -4.10 20.31
CA ASP A 314 37.75 -2.88 20.43
C ASP A 314 37.09 -1.97 21.49
N PRO A 315 37.75 -1.74 22.62
CA PRO A 315 37.21 -0.95 23.73
C PRO A 315 37.06 0.55 23.40
N ILE A 316 37.58 1.02 22.28
CA ILE A 316 37.53 2.45 21.88
C ILE A 316 36.22 2.78 21.16
N LEU A 317 35.49 1.80 20.65
CA LEU A 317 34.22 1.99 19.90
C LEU A 317 32.96 1.96 20.80
N ILE A 318 33.10 1.93 22.12
CA ILE A 318 32.00 1.91 23.08
C ILE A 318 31.83 3.30 23.76
N CYS A 319 32.22 4.37 23.09
CA CYS A 319 31.97 5.74 23.56
C CYS A 319 30.89 6.44 22.71
#